data_5ee24e928bebcb1f70d6e773e835b033
#
_entry.id   5ee24e928bebcb1f70d6e773e835b033
#
_cell.length_a   1.000
_cell.length_b   1.000
_cell.length_c   1.000
_cell.angle_alpha   90.00
_cell.angle_beta   90.00
_cell.angle_gamma   90.00
#
_symmetry.space_group_name_H-M   'P 1'
#
loop_
_entity.id
_entity.type
_entity.pdbx_description
1 polymer ?
#
loop_
_entity_poly.entity_id
_entity_poly.type
_entity_poly.pdbx_seq_one_letter_code
_entity_poly.pdbx_strand_id
1 'polypeptide(L)'
;MADLWPDSSTAAERLSDGASGRAAASVREAVALVEEWHPEVRVVTRAPQGLAQEVLLDEAADAGLLVVGSRGQGGFAGLELGSVSRSLLRNADLPVAVVREGGI
;
A
#
# COMPACT_ATOMS: atom_id res chain seq x y z
N MET A 1 10.83 17.92 14.97
CA MET A 1 10.38 16.57 15.30
C MET A 1 11.03 15.58 14.35
N ALA A 2 11.51 14.50 14.89
CA ALA A 2 12.09 13.47 14.04
C ALA A 2 10.98 12.84 13.18
N ASP A 3 11.31 12.55 11.96
CA ASP A 3 10.37 11.86 11.09
C ASP A 3 10.13 10.46 11.59
N LEU A 4 8.88 10.06 11.58
CA LEU A 4 8.54 8.68 11.90
C LEU A 4 9.08 7.72 10.82
N TRP A 5 9.27 8.23 9.63
CA TRP A 5 9.68 7.42 8.50
C TRP A 5 11.12 7.68 8.17
N PRO A 6 11.85 6.65 7.77
CA PRO A 6 13.22 6.85 7.33
C PRO A 6 13.29 7.72 6.10
N ASP A 7 14.48 8.20 5.84
CA ASP A 7 14.75 9.00 4.66
C ASP A 7 14.31 8.24 3.40
N SER A 8 13.59 8.93 2.54
CA SER A 8 13.12 8.33 1.31
C SER A 8 14.27 7.94 0.38
N SER A 9 15.45 8.50 0.57
CA SER A 9 16.58 8.12 -0.25
C SER A 9 16.99 6.67 -0.04
N THR A 10 16.58 6.06 1.07
CA THR A 10 16.89 4.67 1.34
C THR A 10 15.75 3.72 0.95
N ALA A 11 14.69 4.25 0.39
CA ALA A 11 13.52 3.43 0.05
C ALA A 11 13.87 2.36 -0.96
N ALA A 12 14.71 2.69 -1.95
CA ALA A 12 15.08 1.71 -2.97
C ALA A 12 15.84 0.53 -2.37
N GLU A 13 16.68 0.81 -1.38
CA GLU A 13 17.40 -0.27 -0.72
C GLU A 13 16.45 -1.19 0.04
N ARG A 14 15.47 -0.60 0.71
CA ARG A 14 14.50 -1.39 1.43
C ARG A 14 13.63 -2.21 0.50
N LEU A 15 13.34 -1.69 -0.69
CA LEU A 15 12.59 -2.43 -1.67
C LEU A 15 13.30 -3.70 -2.09
N SER A 16 14.63 -3.65 -2.18
CA SER A 16 15.37 -4.84 -2.59
C SER A 16 15.52 -5.84 -1.45
N ASP A 17 15.23 -5.42 -0.21
CA ASP A 17 15.35 -6.29 0.95
C ASP A 17 14.03 -7.02 1.18
N GLY A 18 14.01 -8.31 0.92
CA GLY A 18 12.87 -9.13 1.27
C GLY A 18 11.65 -9.00 0.38
N ALA A 19 11.66 -8.09 -0.59
CA ALA A 19 10.53 -7.96 -1.49
C ALA A 19 10.71 -8.86 -2.70
N SER A 20 9.61 -9.46 -3.16
CA SER A 20 9.65 -10.19 -4.43
C SER A 20 9.82 -9.19 -5.57
N GLY A 21 10.31 -9.67 -6.71
CA GLY A 21 10.49 -8.81 -7.87
C GLY A 21 9.19 -8.16 -8.29
N ARG A 22 8.09 -8.91 -8.21
CA ARG A 22 6.78 -8.38 -8.58
C ARG A 22 6.33 -7.27 -7.63
N ALA A 23 6.49 -7.48 -6.35
CA ALA A 23 6.09 -6.47 -5.37
C ALA A 23 6.92 -5.20 -5.56
N ALA A 24 8.23 -5.36 -5.74
CA ALA A 24 9.09 -4.21 -5.95
C ALA A 24 8.72 -3.45 -7.21
N ALA A 25 8.38 -4.17 -8.29
CA ALA A 25 8.00 -3.53 -9.54
C ALA A 25 6.70 -2.74 -9.38
N SER A 26 5.72 -3.32 -8.69
CA SER A 26 4.45 -2.63 -8.48
C SER A 26 4.63 -1.35 -7.68
N VAL A 27 5.46 -1.40 -6.66
CA VAL A 27 5.70 -0.22 -5.83
C VAL A 27 6.42 0.84 -6.65
N ARG A 28 7.39 0.46 -7.46
CA ARG A 28 8.11 1.43 -8.30
C ARG A 28 7.17 2.13 -9.28
N GLU A 29 6.25 1.40 -9.87
CA GLU A 29 5.29 2.00 -10.79
C GLU A 29 4.41 3.01 -10.07
N ALA A 30 3.93 2.65 -8.89
CA ALA A 30 3.09 3.54 -8.12
C ALA A 30 3.84 4.82 -7.72
N VAL A 31 5.08 4.67 -7.29
CA VAL A 31 5.88 5.82 -6.89
C VAL A 31 6.11 6.75 -8.07
N ALA A 32 6.38 6.18 -9.25
CA ALA A 32 6.61 7.00 -10.43
C ALA A 32 5.40 7.86 -10.75
N LEU A 33 4.20 7.29 -10.63
CA LEU A 33 2.98 8.04 -10.86
C LEU A 33 2.81 9.18 -9.86
N VAL A 34 3.06 8.90 -8.59
CA VAL A 34 2.91 9.93 -7.57
C VAL A 34 3.91 11.05 -7.79
N GLU A 35 5.15 10.70 -8.13
CA GLU A 35 6.17 11.71 -8.34
C GLU A 35 5.85 12.60 -9.53
N GLU A 36 5.23 12.01 -10.54
CA GLU A 36 4.87 12.77 -11.73
C GLU A 36 3.74 13.76 -11.43
N TRP A 37 2.73 13.32 -10.70
CA TRP A 37 1.53 14.12 -10.47
C TRP A 37 1.59 14.97 -9.22
N HIS A 38 2.34 14.53 -8.23
CA HIS A 38 2.38 15.20 -6.93
C HIS A 38 3.80 15.17 -6.38
N PRO A 39 4.73 15.89 -7.01
CA PRO A 39 6.12 15.87 -6.56
C PRO A 39 6.33 16.43 -5.16
N GLU A 40 5.35 17.16 -4.65
CA GLU A 40 5.46 17.72 -3.31
C GLU A 40 5.20 16.69 -2.21
N VAL A 41 4.66 15.51 -2.57
CA VAL A 41 4.33 14.49 -1.58
C VAL A 41 5.56 13.67 -1.26
N ARG A 42 5.83 13.50 0.02
CA ARG A 42 6.92 12.64 0.46
C ARG A 42 6.43 11.19 0.45
N VAL A 43 7.11 10.35 -0.30
CA VAL A 43 6.71 8.95 -0.45
C VAL A 43 7.75 8.06 0.18
N VAL A 44 7.30 7.16 1.03
CA VAL A 44 8.15 6.12 1.59
C VAL A 44 7.59 4.79 1.13
N THR A 45 8.45 3.94 0.58
CA THR A 45 8.00 2.68 0.00
C THR A 45 8.41 1.53 0.90
N ARG A 46 7.52 0.56 1.02
CA ARG A 46 7.78 -0.65 1.79
C ARG A 46 7.09 -1.81 1.11
N ALA A 47 7.74 -2.95 1.11
CA ALA A 47 7.16 -4.16 0.53
C ALA A 47 7.51 -5.36 1.41
N PRO A 48 7.09 -5.34 2.67
CA PRO A 48 7.40 -6.43 3.58
C PRO A 48 6.68 -7.70 3.19
N GLN A 49 7.24 -8.82 3.59
CA GLN A 49 6.65 -10.11 3.34
C GLN A 49 5.72 -10.49 4.49
N GLY A 50 4.71 -11.27 4.17
CA GLY A 50 3.77 -11.75 5.17
C GLY A 50 2.37 -11.78 4.63
N LEU A 51 1.43 -12.11 5.48
CA LEU A 51 0.02 -12.07 5.11
C LEU A 51 -0.40 -10.62 4.91
N ALA A 52 -1.01 -10.35 3.77
CA ALA A 52 -1.29 -8.98 3.37
C ALA A 52 -2.06 -8.20 4.43
N GLN A 53 -3.11 -8.78 4.99
CA GLN A 53 -3.92 -8.05 5.96
C GLN A 53 -3.15 -7.74 7.24
N GLU A 54 -2.28 -8.65 7.66
CA GLU A 54 -1.49 -8.41 8.85
C GLU A 54 -0.42 -7.36 8.60
N VAL A 55 0.23 -7.46 7.47
CA VAL A 55 1.28 -6.51 7.11
C VAL A 55 0.70 -5.11 6.99
N LEU A 56 -0.44 -4.99 6.33
CA LEU A 56 -1.05 -3.68 6.13
C LEU A 56 -1.48 -3.05 7.45
N LEU A 57 -2.05 -3.82 8.35
CA LEU A 57 -2.43 -3.28 9.65
C LEU A 57 -1.22 -2.85 10.47
N ASP A 58 -0.16 -3.64 10.42
CA ASP A 58 1.06 -3.27 11.12
C ASP A 58 1.68 -2.00 10.54
N GLU A 59 1.74 -1.91 9.23
CA GLU A 59 2.33 -0.74 8.58
C GLU A 59 1.48 0.51 8.78
N ALA A 60 0.19 0.34 8.96
CA ALA A 60 -0.72 1.45 9.11
C ALA A 60 -0.93 1.86 10.57
N ALA A 61 -0.19 1.29 11.50
CA ALA A 61 -0.46 1.48 12.92
C ALA A 61 -0.48 2.96 13.31
N ASP A 62 0.37 3.78 12.71
CA ASP A 62 0.45 5.20 13.02
C ASP A 62 -0.13 6.08 11.92
N ALA A 63 -0.84 5.50 10.99
CA ALA A 63 -1.37 6.25 9.87
C ALA A 63 -2.71 6.88 10.22
N GLY A 64 -3.04 7.97 9.54
CA GLY A 64 -4.34 8.58 9.67
C GLY A 64 -5.38 8.02 8.73
N LEU A 65 -4.94 7.30 7.70
CA LEU A 65 -5.83 6.72 6.71
C LEU A 65 -5.13 5.58 6.01
N LEU A 66 -5.84 4.50 5.80
CA LEU A 66 -5.35 3.36 5.03
C LEU A 66 -6.15 3.28 3.74
N VAL A 67 -5.46 3.29 2.62
CA VAL A 67 -6.10 3.24 1.30
C VAL A 67 -5.72 1.92 0.64
N VAL A 68 -6.71 1.19 0.18
CA VAL A 68 -6.47 -0.10 -0.47
C VAL A 68 -7.35 -0.23 -1.71
N GLY A 69 -6.95 -1.12 -2.61
CA GLY A 69 -7.80 -1.46 -3.74
C GLY A 69 -8.91 -2.39 -3.31
N SER A 70 -9.98 -2.40 -4.09
CA SER A 70 -11.12 -3.27 -3.77
C SER A 70 -10.81 -4.74 -4.02
N ARG A 71 -9.85 -5.04 -4.89
CA ARG A 71 -9.49 -6.41 -5.25
C ARG A 71 -7.98 -6.53 -5.33
N GLY A 72 -7.49 -7.73 -5.01
CA GLY A 72 -6.10 -8.03 -5.23
C GLY A 72 -5.90 -8.57 -6.64
N GLN A 73 -4.68 -9.01 -6.90
CA GLN A 73 -4.37 -9.62 -8.19
C GLN A 73 -5.16 -10.90 -8.36
N GLY A 74 -5.63 -11.12 -9.56
CA GLY A 74 -6.41 -12.30 -9.85
C GLY A 74 -7.81 -12.26 -9.29
N GLY A 75 -8.25 -11.11 -8.82
CA GLY A 75 -9.58 -10.98 -8.29
C GLY A 75 -10.64 -11.16 -9.36
N PHE A 76 -11.84 -11.38 -8.93
CA PHE A 76 -12.95 -11.60 -9.84
C PHE A 76 -13.31 -10.31 -10.55
N ALA A 77 -13.87 -10.45 -11.73
CA ALA A 77 -14.38 -9.30 -12.45
C ALA A 77 -15.62 -8.72 -11.80
N GLY A 78 -16.10 -9.34 -10.77
CA GLY A 78 -17.32 -8.89 -10.11
C GLY A 78 -17.14 -7.66 -9.26
N LEU A 79 -18.14 -7.36 -8.50
CA LEU A 79 -18.21 -6.14 -7.70
C LEU A 79 -17.79 -6.34 -6.27
N GLU A 80 -17.48 -7.56 -5.90
CA GLU A 80 -17.21 -7.88 -4.52
C GLU A 80 -15.82 -7.45 -4.11
N LEU A 81 -15.68 -7.15 -2.86
CA LEU A 81 -14.39 -6.82 -2.30
C LEU A 81 -13.53 -8.07 -2.20
N GLY A 82 -12.22 -7.89 -2.40
CA GLY A 82 -11.29 -8.96 -2.16
C GLY A 82 -11.21 -9.29 -0.67
N SER A 83 -10.60 -10.44 -0.38
CA SER A 83 -10.51 -10.90 0.99
C SER A 83 -9.71 -9.96 1.87
N VAL A 84 -8.65 -9.37 1.33
CA VAL A 84 -7.82 -8.45 2.10
C VAL A 84 -8.58 -7.18 2.43
N SER A 85 -9.24 -6.58 1.44
CA SER A 85 -10.00 -5.36 1.66
C SER A 85 -11.11 -5.59 2.68
N ARG A 86 -11.78 -6.72 2.57
CA ARG A 86 -12.86 -7.04 3.50
C ARG A 86 -12.34 -7.21 4.92
N SER A 87 -11.21 -7.89 5.06
CA SER A 87 -10.60 -8.08 6.37
C SER A 87 -10.20 -6.75 6.99
N LEU A 88 -9.63 -5.86 6.19
CA LEU A 88 -9.20 -4.56 6.69
C LEU A 88 -10.38 -3.70 7.12
N LEU A 89 -11.45 -3.71 6.33
CA LEU A 89 -12.64 -2.95 6.73
C LEU A 89 -13.23 -3.43 8.05
N ARG A 90 -13.08 -4.71 8.32
CA ARG A 90 -13.63 -5.31 9.52
C ARG A 90 -12.74 -5.09 10.73
N ASN A 91 -11.42 -5.06 10.55
CA ASN A 91 -10.50 -5.16 11.66
C ASN A 91 -9.63 -3.92 11.89
N ALA A 92 -9.61 -2.97 10.98
CA ALA A 92 -8.75 -1.81 11.15
C ALA A 92 -9.32 -0.85 12.19
N ASP A 93 -8.43 -0.24 12.95
CA ASP A 93 -8.82 0.76 13.95
C ASP A 93 -8.70 2.19 13.44
N LEU A 94 -8.53 2.34 12.15
CA LEU A 94 -8.37 3.65 11.54
C LEU A 94 -9.26 3.71 10.31
N PRO A 95 -9.51 4.91 9.78
CA PRO A 95 -10.32 5.00 8.55
C PRO A 95 -9.66 4.24 7.40
N VAL A 96 -10.47 3.54 6.63
CA VAL A 96 -10.02 2.78 5.48
C VAL A 96 -10.82 3.24 4.27
N ALA A 97 -10.09 3.62 3.24
CA ALA A 97 -10.69 3.98 1.96
C ALA A 97 -10.44 2.84 0.98
N VAL A 98 -11.48 2.40 0.32
CA VAL A 98 -11.37 1.35 -0.67
C VAL A 98 -11.58 1.95 -2.05
N VAL A 99 -10.59 1.79 -2.91
CA VAL A 99 -10.63 2.35 -4.25
C VAL A 99 -10.97 1.24 -5.23
N ARG A 100 -11.95 1.50 -6.08
CA ARG A 100 -12.38 0.54 -7.08
C ARG A 100 -11.82 0.92 -8.42
N GLU A 101 -11.24 -0.04 -9.08
CA GLU A 101 -10.68 0.17 -10.40
C GLU A 101 -11.80 0.38 -11.40
N GLY A 102 -11.62 1.38 -12.26
CA GLY A 102 -12.63 1.65 -13.26
C GLY A 102 -13.97 2.04 -12.67
N GLY A 103 -13.95 2.66 -11.53
CA GLY A 103 -15.08 2.83 -10.66
C GLY A 103 -16.13 3.84 -11.10
N ILE A 104 -16.43 3.86 -12.31
CA ILE A 104 -17.52 4.73 -12.76
C ILE A 104 -18.66 3.91 -13.27
#